data_b9c2a94205dd7364de826e1659a8d2c0
#
_entry.id   b9c2a94205dd7364de826e1659a8d2c0
#
_cell.length_a   1.000
_cell.length_b   1.000
_cell.length_c   1.000
_cell.angle_alpha   90.00
_cell.angle_beta   90.00
_cell.angle_gamma   90.00
#
_symmetry.space_group_name_H-M   'P 1'
#
loop_
_entity.id
_entity.type
_entity.pdbx_description
1 polymer ?
#
loop_
_entity_poly.entity_id
_entity_poly.type
_entity_poly.pdbx_seq_one_letter_code
_entity_poly.pdbx_strand_id
1 'polypeptide(L)'
;MLSHKTISTVGKLAQHWCGRKGTALWIIRSAHRAAVFREPGKPIALETVKKVEKLKSDEVRVKVHYCSLNSTDVKILSGKHKELNIPLPFIPGHEFSGEIVEIGKENPHFFNRGDRVVVMNDLQDPNGGLISEAVVKNRDVWTVPQSVPLKEMAVLPYGHGTALLTFALHCHLKENDLIIITAGPAGMGLAAIDLAVSVYKAKVIAICDTESSSDLVRAKGAHISISIRKNNFKKLYKDVQDAMGDKKAKVVYDAVGKGLLHLLVDFVNPETGQLISVDPFYNAEKFLTEVPEFDRPKRKEKENNPDAVDARANMLKNVRHFDLYENPDVDTYRQMITDTIEMRSEGMITGHISKMFPMAKIQDAIEFIQQKQCTGKVLIDVQCMDEDGCAEDKEKKAKSKSSDGDAKKKSKD
;
A
#
# COMPACT_ATOMS: atom_id res chain seq x y z
N MET A 1 -33.47 46.97 45.92
CA MET A 1 -33.79 47.60 44.60
C MET A 1 -32.50 47.76 43.80
N LEU A 2 -32.16 46.82 42.97
CA LEU A 2 -31.08 46.92 42.01
C LEU A 2 -31.60 47.60 40.74
N SER A 3 -30.91 48.65 40.28
CA SER A 3 -31.35 49.56 39.27
C SER A 3 -31.47 48.85 37.88
N HIS A 4 -32.45 49.25 37.09
CA HIS A 4 -32.70 48.79 35.70
C HIS A 4 -31.50 48.89 34.72
N LYS A 5 -30.43 49.61 35.07
CA LYS A 5 -29.21 49.73 34.29
C LYS A 5 -28.27 48.52 34.36
N THR A 6 -28.34 47.74 35.47
CA THR A 6 -27.46 46.57 35.66
C THR A 6 -27.93 45.35 34.84
N ILE A 7 -29.25 45.22 34.63
CA ILE A 7 -29.87 44.15 33.84
C ILE A 7 -29.57 44.28 32.33
N SER A 8 -29.52 45.53 31.82
CA SER A 8 -29.20 45.82 30.43
C SER A 8 -27.76 45.46 30.01
N THR A 9 -26.82 45.58 30.97
CA THR A 9 -25.40 45.28 30.65
C THR A 9 -25.11 43.79 30.67
N VAL A 10 -25.74 42.98 31.51
CA VAL A 10 -25.59 41.51 31.55
C VAL A 10 -26.24 40.89 30.31
N GLY A 11 -27.37 41.40 29.84
CA GLY A 11 -28.06 40.94 28.63
C GLY A 11 -27.22 41.18 27.34
N LYS A 12 -26.51 42.30 27.25
CA LYS A 12 -25.64 42.61 26.12
C LYS A 12 -24.33 41.77 26.11
N LEU A 13 -23.81 41.44 27.28
CA LEU A 13 -22.66 40.52 27.41
C LEU A 13 -23.05 39.08 27.05
N ALA A 14 -24.25 38.61 27.43
CA ALA A 14 -24.71 37.29 27.08
C ALA A 14 -25.00 37.13 25.55
N GLN A 15 -25.51 38.17 24.90
CA GLN A 15 -25.70 38.17 23.43
C GLN A 15 -24.37 38.22 22.68
N HIS A 16 -23.32 38.87 23.20
CA HIS A 16 -21.99 38.91 22.59
C HIS A 16 -21.24 37.58 22.75
N TRP A 17 -21.53 36.82 23.78
CA TRP A 17 -20.92 35.50 24.04
C TRP A 17 -21.59 34.38 23.21
N CYS A 18 -22.90 34.47 23.01
CA CYS A 18 -23.63 33.50 22.17
C CYS A 18 -23.25 33.59 20.67
N GLY A 19 -22.99 34.81 20.17
CA GLY A 19 -22.55 35.02 18.79
C GLY A 19 -21.13 34.46 18.47
N ARG A 20 -20.21 34.48 19.43
CA ARG A 20 -18.86 33.93 19.24
C ARG A 20 -18.79 32.41 19.30
N LYS A 21 -19.65 31.75 20.07
CA LYS A 21 -19.72 30.28 20.13
C LYS A 21 -20.32 29.70 18.85
N GLY A 22 -21.25 30.39 18.21
CA GLY A 22 -21.85 29.96 16.94
C GLY A 22 -20.87 29.98 15.77
N THR A 23 -20.02 31.02 15.69
CA THR A 23 -18.99 31.15 14.64
C THR A 23 -17.85 30.15 14.83
N ALA A 24 -17.40 29.89 16.06
CA ALA A 24 -16.36 28.91 16.34
C ALA A 24 -16.84 27.47 16.05
N LEU A 25 -18.07 27.13 16.44
CA LEU A 25 -18.70 25.84 16.12
C LEU A 25 -18.98 25.66 14.62
N TRP A 26 -19.25 26.73 13.88
CA TRP A 26 -19.46 26.70 12.44
C TRP A 26 -18.15 26.49 11.68
N ILE A 27 -17.08 27.14 12.12
CA ILE A 27 -15.73 26.97 11.57
C ILE A 27 -15.23 25.53 11.82
N ILE A 28 -15.48 24.95 13.00
CA ILE A 28 -15.12 23.57 13.33
C ILE A 28 -15.89 22.55 12.46
N ARG A 29 -17.15 22.84 12.09
CA ARG A 29 -17.96 21.97 11.21
C ARG A 29 -17.57 22.04 9.73
N SER A 30 -16.81 23.05 9.32
CA SER A 30 -16.38 23.27 7.93
C SER A 30 -14.89 23.01 7.68
N ALA A 31 -14.19 22.39 8.62
CA ALA A 31 -12.77 22.15 8.54
C ALA A 31 -12.44 20.67 8.73
N HIS A 32 -11.53 20.16 7.93
CA HIS A 32 -11.02 18.79 7.99
C HIS A 32 -9.57 18.80 8.46
N ARG A 33 -9.18 17.76 9.21
CA ARG A 33 -7.77 17.52 9.50
C ARG A 33 -7.16 16.73 8.37
N ALA A 34 -5.98 17.15 7.92
CA ALA A 34 -5.25 16.51 6.84
C ALA A 34 -3.74 16.48 7.13
N ALA A 35 -3.08 15.45 6.65
CA ALA A 35 -1.64 15.43 6.53
C ALA A 35 -1.26 16.07 5.19
N VAL A 36 -0.67 17.25 5.22
CA VAL A 36 -0.39 18.06 4.04
C VAL A 36 1.11 18.05 3.74
N PHE A 37 1.45 17.65 2.52
CA PHE A 37 2.82 17.72 2.01
C PHE A 37 3.02 19.00 1.19
N ARG A 38 3.98 19.81 1.59
CA ARG A 38 4.20 21.14 1.00
C ARG A 38 5.49 21.25 0.21
N GLU A 39 6.52 20.51 0.63
CA GLU A 39 7.85 20.63 0.07
C GLU A 39 8.66 19.34 0.28
N PRO A 40 9.39 18.86 -0.76
CA PRO A 40 10.31 17.73 -0.63
C PRO A 40 11.38 17.97 0.45
N GLY A 41 11.61 16.96 1.28
CA GLY A 41 12.59 16.99 2.36
C GLY A 41 12.13 17.70 3.62
N LYS A 42 10.90 18.21 3.66
CA LYS A 42 10.27 18.73 4.89
C LYS A 42 9.34 17.67 5.48
N PRO A 43 9.18 17.65 6.82
CA PRO A 43 8.19 16.82 7.46
C PRO A 43 6.78 17.13 6.94
N ILE A 44 5.94 16.11 6.89
CA ILE A 44 4.52 16.28 6.57
C ILE A 44 3.83 17.01 7.73
N ALA A 45 2.99 17.99 7.41
CA ALA A 45 2.31 18.79 8.41
C ALA A 45 0.87 18.33 8.64
N LEU A 46 0.46 18.21 9.91
CA LEU A 46 -0.95 18.02 10.27
C LEU A 46 -1.63 19.39 10.34
N GLU A 47 -2.57 19.61 9.44
CA GLU A 47 -3.22 20.91 9.28
C GLU A 47 -4.75 20.78 9.31
N THR A 48 -5.39 21.90 9.58
CA THR A 48 -6.81 22.07 9.38
C THR A 48 -7.05 22.68 8.01
N VAL A 49 -7.65 21.92 7.10
CA VAL A 49 -7.93 22.36 5.74
C VAL A 49 -9.40 22.68 5.56
N LYS A 50 -9.72 23.55 4.60
CA LYS A 50 -11.09 23.94 4.31
C LYS A 50 -11.84 22.78 3.65
N LYS A 51 -13.07 22.54 4.11
CA LYS A 51 -13.98 21.58 3.46
C LYS A 51 -14.33 22.05 2.05
N VAL A 52 -14.33 21.12 1.10
CA VAL A 52 -14.94 21.31 -0.21
C VAL A 52 -16.45 21.38 -0.03
N GLU A 53 -17.07 22.54 -0.26
CA GLU A 53 -18.50 22.75 0.07
C GLU A 53 -19.45 22.05 -0.90
N LYS A 54 -19.09 21.97 -2.19
CA LYS A 54 -19.94 21.37 -3.23
C LYS A 54 -19.16 20.31 -3.99
N LEU A 55 -19.74 19.13 -4.12
CA LEU A 55 -19.23 18.08 -4.98
C LEU A 55 -19.53 18.41 -6.45
N LYS A 56 -18.63 17.97 -7.35
CA LYS A 56 -18.96 17.85 -8.76
C LYS A 56 -19.95 16.70 -8.96
N SER A 57 -20.52 16.61 -10.17
CA SER A 57 -21.54 15.60 -10.47
C SER A 57 -21.06 14.16 -10.29
N ASP A 58 -19.80 13.91 -10.63
CA ASP A 58 -19.11 12.61 -10.63
C ASP A 58 -18.29 12.34 -9.37
N GLU A 59 -18.45 13.15 -8.32
CA GLU A 59 -17.69 13.02 -7.08
C GLU A 59 -18.53 12.45 -5.93
N VAL A 60 -17.85 11.77 -5.01
CA VAL A 60 -18.39 11.36 -3.71
C VAL A 60 -17.49 11.86 -2.60
N ARG A 61 -18.09 12.10 -1.42
CA ARG A 61 -17.35 12.40 -0.19
C ARG A 61 -17.32 11.17 0.69
N VAL A 62 -16.12 10.78 1.09
CA VAL A 62 -15.87 9.62 1.94
C VAL A 62 -15.31 10.12 3.28
N LYS A 63 -15.94 9.75 4.39
CA LYS A 63 -15.34 9.82 5.72
C LYS A 63 -14.30 8.73 5.80
N VAL A 64 -13.03 9.11 5.80
CA VAL A 64 -11.92 8.15 5.79
C VAL A 64 -11.73 7.57 7.17
N HIS A 65 -11.71 6.25 7.27
CA HIS A 65 -11.38 5.53 8.51
C HIS A 65 -9.91 5.12 8.52
N TYR A 66 -9.46 4.44 7.47
CA TYR A 66 -8.11 3.90 7.36
C TYR A 66 -7.48 4.26 6.02
N CYS A 67 -6.23 4.67 6.05
CA CYS A 67 -5.44 4.93 4.86
C CYS A 67 -4.16 4.10 4.89
N SER A 68 -3.86 3.38 3.81
CA SER A 68 -2.60 2.67 3.63
C SER A 68 -1.50 3.66 3.27
N LEU A 69 -0.36 3.56 3.96
CA LEU A 69 0.85 4.27 3.58
C LEU A 69 1.79 3.28 2.89
N ASN A 70 2.02 3.49 1.61
CA ASN A 70 2.83 2.62 0.77
C ASN A 70 4.27 3.13 0.64
N SER A 71 5.20 2.25 0.26
CA SER A 71 6.57 2.68 -0.08
C SER A 71 6.60 3.69 -1.23
N THR A 72 5.60 3.65 -2.10
CA THR A 72 5.40 4.60 -3.20
C THR A 72 5.13 5.99 -2.66
N ASP A 73 4.20 6.14 -1.70
CA ASP A 73 3.95 7.42 -1.03
C ASP A 73 5.23 7.99 -0.41
N VAL A 74 5.98 7.15 0.29
CA VAL A 74 7.24 7.57 0.94
C VAL A 74 8.32 7.97 -0.07
N LYS A 75 8.40 7.28 -1.21
CA LYS A 75 9.30 7.67 -2.31
C LYS A 75 8.89 9.04 -2.90
N ILE A 76 7.60 9.29 -3.12
CA ILE A 76 7.07 10.58 -3.57
C ILE A 76 7.42 11.69 -2.57
N LEU A 77 7.14 11.47 -1.28
CA LEU A 77 7.44 12.42 -0.21
C LEU A 77 8.96 12.72 -0.07
N SER A 78 9.82 11.81 -0.50
CA SER A 78 11.27 12.03 -0.52
C SER A 78 11.74 13.02 -1.59
N GLY A 79 10.87 13.41 -2.53
CA GLY A 79 11.17 14.29 -3.66
C GLY A 79 12.13 13.70 -4.71
N LYS A 80 12.38 12.38 -4.67
CA LYS A 80 13.29 11.71 -5.60
C LYS A 80 12.65 11.39 -6.95
N HIS A 81 11.33 11.54 -7.06
CA HIS A 81 10.53 11.21 -8.24
C HIS A 81 9.85 12.45 -8.80
N LYS A 82 10.66 13.26 -9.46
CA LYS A 82 10.19 14.50 -10.12
C LYS A 82 9.36 14.23 -11.38
N GLU A 83 9.40 13.01 -11.89
CA GLU A 83 8.60 12.54 -13.03
C GLU A 83 7.10 12.58 -12.73
N LEU A 84 6.72 12.31 -11.48
CA LEU A 84 5.37 12.51 -11.00
C LEU A 84 5.15 14.00 -10.73
N ASN A 85 4.55 14.68 -11.66
CA ASN A 85 4.28 16.12 -11.56
C ASN A 85 3.05 16.40 -10.66
N ILE A 86 3.13 16.01 -9.38
CA ILE A 86 2.05 16.23 -8.41
C ILE A 86 2.11 17.69 -7.96
N PRO A 87 1.03 18.46 -8.12
CA PRO A 87 0.98 19.84 -7.70
C PRO A 87 1.09 19.97 -6.18
N LEU A 88 1.95 20.85 -5.70
CA LEU A 88 2.09 21.18 -4.27
C LEU A 88 1.18 22.34 -3.88
N PRO A 89 0.61 22.36 -2.68
CA PRO A 89 0.61 21.28 -1.68
C PRO A 89 -0.36 20.14 -2.04
N PHE A 90 -0.08 18.92 -1.58
CA PHE A 90 -0.99 17.79 -1.77
C PHE A 90 -1.19 16.98 -0.48
N ILE A 91 -2.23 16.16 -0.45
CA ILE A 91 -2.56 15.22 0.62
C ILE A 91 -2.24 13.83 0.11
N PRO A 92 -1.28 13.11 0.70
CA PRO A 92 -0.91 11.76 0.27
C PRO A 92 -1.94 10.68 0.63
N GLY A 93 -1.68 9.46 0.17
CA GLY A 93 -2.48 8.27 0.49
C GLY A 93 -3.49 7.94 -0.61
N HIS A 94 -3.07 7.17 -1.58
CA HIS A 94 -3.91 6.81 -2.74
C HIS A 94 -4.82 5.60 -2.50
N GLU A 95 -4.63 4.86 -1.40
CA GLU A 95 -5.37 3.65 -1.06
C GLU A 95 -5.96 3.80 0.35
N PHE A 96 -7.28 3.84 0.46
CA PHE A 96 -7.95 4.04 1.75
C PHE A 96 -9.38 3.48 1.79
N SER A 97 -9.93 3.36 2.98
CA SER A 97 -11.30 2.88 3.20
C SER A 97 -12.07 3.78 4.17
N GLY A 98 -13.39 3.75 4.04
CA GLY A 98 -14.25 4.58 4.86
C GLY A 98 -15.73 4.37 4.57
N GLU A 99 -16.51 5.43 4.78
CA GLU A 99 -17.96 5.45 4.58
C GLU A 99 -18.38 6.66 3.75
N ILE A 100 -19.30 6.47 2.82
CA ILE A 100 -19.86 7.56 2.00
C ILE A 100 -20.73 8.46 2.85
N VAL A 101 -20.43 9.76 2.84
CA VAL A 101 -21.23 10.78 3.56
C VAL A 101 -21.99 11.72 2.64
N GLU A 102 -21.57 11.87 1.37
CA GLU A 102 -22.23 12.70 0.38
C GLU A 102 -21.96 12.16 -1.03
N ILE A 103 -22.93 12.31 -1.94
CA ILE A 103 -22.88 11.78 -3.30
C ILE A 103 -23.25 12.90 -4.27
N GLY A 104 -22.46 13.08 -5.34
CA GLY A 104 -22.76 13.97 -6.44
C GLY A 104 -24.00 13.53 -7.22
N LYS A 105 -24.37 14.29 -8.25
CA LYS A 105 -25.60 14.03 -9.01
C LYS A 105 -25.52 12.76 -9.87
N GLU A 106 -24.35 12.45 -10.39
CA GLU A 106 -24.09 11.23 -11.18
C GLU A 106 -23.70 10.09 -10.24
N ASN A 107 -24.49 9.05 -10.21
CA ASN A 107 -24.30 7.89 -9.35
C ASN A 107 -24.45 6.58 -10.15
N PRO A 108 -23.56 6.29 -11.11
CA PRO A 108 -23.66 5.12 -11.98
C PRO A 108 -23.45 3.79 -11.22
N HIS A 109 -22.87 3.84 -10.02
CA HIS A 109 -22.60 2.67 -9.18
C HIS A 109 -23.64 2.47 -8.08
N PHE A 110 -24.72 3.26 -8.05
CA PHE A 110 -25.82 3.15 -7.10
C PHE A 110 -25.40 3.24 -5.63
N PHE A 111 -24.41 4.07 -5.32
CA PHE A 111 -23.96 4.29 -3.95
C PHE A 111 -25.05 4.92 -3.08
N ASN A 112 -25.03 4.59 -1.79
CA ASN A 112 -25.84 5.18 -0.77
C ASN A 112 -24.99 5.84 0.32
N ARG A 113 -25.56 6.82 1.02
CA ARG A 113 -24.89 7.36 2.21
C ARG A 113 -24.82 6.28 3.29
N GLY A 114 -23.66 6.16 3.92
CA GLY A 114 -23.36 5.11 4.87
C GLY A 114 -22.79 3.84 4.25
N ASP A 115 -22.71 3.72 2.92
CA ASP A 115 -22.03 2.60 2.29
C ASP A 115 -20.57 2.57 2.71
N ARG A 116 -20.12 1.38 3.11
CA ARG A 116 -18.72 1.10 3.39
C ARG A 116 -17.99 0.94 2.07
N VAL A 117 -16.87 1.64 1.93
CA VAL A 117 -16.15 1.71 0.67
C VAL A 117 -14.65 1.58 0.83
N VAL A 118 -14.01 1.12 -0.24
CA VAL A 118 -12.57 1.29 -0.48
C VAL A 118 -12.39 2.19 -1.69
N VAL A 119 -11.32 2.95 -1.65
CA VAL A 119 -10.95 3.93 -2.67
C VAL A 119 -9.53 3.65 -3.15
N MET A 120 -9.35 3.73 -4.46
CA MET A 120 -8.05 3.69 -5.12
C MET A 120 -7.92 4.91 -6.01
N ASN A 121 -7.27 5.95 -5.52
CA ASN A 121 -6.99 7.16 -6.30
C ASN A 121 -5.76 6.97 -7.19
N ASP A 122 -5.71 7.75 -8.27
CA ASP A 122 -4.49 7.94 -9.04
C ASP A 122 -3.36 8.46 -8.12
N LEU A 123 -2.13 7.95 -8.32
CA LEU A 123 -0.95 8.42 -7.58
C LEU A 123 -0.66 9.91 -7.77
N GLN A 124 -1.12 10.49 -8.88
CA GLN A 124 -0.96 11.89 -9.21
C GLN A 124 -2.11 12.77 -8.70
N ASP A 125 -3.18 12.19 -8.15
CA ASP A 125 -4.26 12.97 -7.56
C ASP A 125 -3.76 13.68 -6.29
N PRO A 126 -3.86 15.01 -6.21
CA PRO A 126 -3.40 15.75 -5.03
C PRO A 126 -4.29 15.55 -3.79
N ASN A 127 -5.42 14.84 -3.91
CA ASN A 127 -6.42 14.68 -2.87
C ASN A 127 -6.46 13.23 -2.35
N GLY A 128 -5.42 12.80 -1.65
CA GLY A 128 -5.35 11.46 -1.07
C GLY A 128 -6.18 11.27 0.21
N GLY A 129 -6.08 10.08 0.78
CA GLY A 129 -6.88 9.62 1.93
C GLY A 129 -6.35 10.02 3.30
N LEU A 130 -5.21 10.71 3.42
CA LEU A 130 -4.72 11.21 4.71
C LEU A 130 -5.43 12.49 5.14
N ILE A 131 -6.76 12.44 5.13
CA ILE A 131 -7.70 13.52 5.52
C ILE A 131 -8.95 12.92 6.15
N SER A 132 -9.56 13.61 7.09
CA SER A 132 -10.76 13.11 7.79
C SER A 132 -11.97 12.86 6.86
N GLU A 133 -12.15 13.66 5.80
CA GLU A 133 -13.11 13.43 4.72
C GLU A 133 -12.47 13.75 3.37
N ALA A 134 -12.35 12.76 2.51
CA ALA A 134 -11.82 12.89 1.16
C ALA A 134 -12.96 13.12 0.14
N VAL A 135 -12.69 13.90 -0.90
CA VAL A 135 -13.57 14.02 -2.08
C VAL A 135 -12.88 13.34 -3.24
N VAL A 136 -13.54 12.34 -3.84
CA VAL A 136 -12.96 11.47 -4.86
C VAL A 136 -13.96 11.24 -5.99
N LYS A 137 -13.47 10.82 -7.15
CA LYS A 137 -14.34 10.44 -8.27
C LYS A 137 -15.06 9.14 -7.97
N ASN A 138 -16.31 9.04 -8.35
CA ASN A 138 -17.13 7.85 -8.11
C ASN A 138 -16.56 6.59 -8.80
N ARG A 139 -15.84 6.75 -9.91
CA ARG A 139 -15.18 5.65 -10.63
C ARG A 139 -14.06 4.98 -9.84
N ASP A 140 -13.48 5.67 -8.85
CA ASP A 140 -12.35 5.22 -8.05
C ASP A 140 -12.82 4.65 -6.70
N VAL A 141 -14.12 4.35 -6.57
CA VAL A 141 -14.77 3.88 -5.34
C VAL A 141 -15.47 2.54 -5.57
N TRP A 142 -15.35 1.62 -4.61
CA TRP A 142 -15.99 0.31 -4.57
C TRP A 142 -16.63 0.05 -3.22
N THR A 143 -17.81 -0.56 -3.23
CA THR A 143 -18.47 -0.97 -1.99
C THR A 143 -17.76 -2.16 -1.35
N VAL A 144 -17.74 -2.18 -0.02
CA VAL A 144 -17.11 -3.23 0.80
C VAL A 144 -18.19 -4.00 1.56
N PRO A 145 -18.27 -5.34 1.42
CA PRO A 145 -19.20 -6.17 2.17
C PRO A 145 -19.05 -5.99 3.69
N GLN A 146 -20.14 -6.11 4.43
CA GLN A 146 -20.15 -5.98 5.90
C GLN A 146 -19.25 -7.02 6.60
N SER A 147 -19.07 -8.18 5.98
CA SER A 147 -18.21 -9.26 6.49
C SER A 147 -16.73 -8.94 6.49
N VAL A 148 -16.28 -7.95 5.68
CA VAL A 148 -14.87 -7.60 5.54
C VAL A 148 -14.53 -6.35 6.36
N PRO A 149 -13.53 -6.39 7.27
CA PRO A 149 -13.11 -5.23 8.02
C PRO A 149 -12.54 -4.12 7.12
N LEU A 150 -12.95 -2.86 7.29
CA LEU A 150 -12.44 -1.73 6.51
C LEU A 150 -10.92 -1.59 6.59
N LYS A 151 -10.31 -1.86 7.74
CA LYS A 151 -8.85 -1.84 7.92
C LYS A 151 -8.11 -2.82 7.00
N GLU A 152 -8.72 -3.97 6.71
CA GLU A 152 -8.14 -4.94 5.80
C GLU A 152 -8.33 -4.53 4.34
N MET A 153 -9.50 -3.94 4.03
CA MET A 153 -9.73 -3.43 2.68
C MET A 153 -8.81 -2.26 2.31
N ALA A 154 -8.43 -1.42 3.28
CA ALA A 154 -7.50 -0.31 3.01
C ALA A 154 -6.08 -0.74 2.61
N VAL A 155 -5.72 -2.03 2.64
CA VAL A 155 -4.38 -2.53 2.35
C VAL A 155 -4.33 -3.57 1.22
N LEU A 156 -5.48 -3.88 0.62
CA LEU A 156 -5.61 -4.94 -0.38
C LEU A 156 -5.52 -4.46 -1.83
N PRO A 157 -6.27 -3.43 -2.27
CA PRO A 157 -6.47 -3.16 -3.68
C PRO A 157 -5.18 -2.91 -4.46
N TYR A 158 -4.29 -2.06 -3.94
CA TYR A 158 -3.07 -1.72 -4.66
C TYR A 158 -2.15 -2.92 -4.88
N GLY A 159 -1.86 -3.69 -3.83
CA GLY A 159 -0.96 -4.82 -3.92
C GLY A 159 -1.55 -6.02 -4.65
N HIS A 160 -2.72 -6.48 -4.19
CA HIS A 160 -3.37 -7.66 -4.78
C HIS A 160 -3.93 -7.35 -6.17
N GLY A 161 -4.50 -6.16 -6.36
CA GLY A 161 -4.98 -5.74 -7.65
C GLY A 161 -3.88 -5.69 -8.71
N THR A 162 -2.73 -5.08 -8.39
CA THR A 162 -1.57 -5.07 -9.29
C THR A 162 -1.12 -6.50 -9.63
N ALA A 163 -1.01 -7.38 -8.65
CA ALA A 163 -0.57 -8.74 -8.87
C ALA A 163 -1.60 -9.56 -9.66
N LEU A 164 -2.89 -9.43 -9.34
CA LEU A 164 -3.97 -10.12 -10.04
C LEU A 164 -4.00 -9.75 -11.52
N LEU A 165 -3.98 -8.45 -11.81
CA LEU A 165 -4.00 -7.97 -13.19
C LEU A 165 -2.74 -8.40 -13.96
N THR A 166 -1.57 -8.31 -13.33
CA THR A 166 -0.31 -8.77 -13.93
C THR A 166 -0.35 -10.26 -14.26
N PHE A 167 -0.83 -11.08 -13.34
CA PHE A 167 -0.90 -12.52 -13.53
C PHE A 167 -1.94 -12.92 -14.58
N ALA A 168 -3.08 -12.25 -14.62
CA ALA A 168 -4.12 -12.51 -15.61
C ALA A 168 -3.71 -12.10 -17.01
N LEU A 169 -3.16 -10.89 -17.19
CA LEU A 169 -2.87 -10.33 -18.52
C LEU A 169 -1.54 -10.83 -19.11
N HIS A 170 -0.54 -11.10 -18.28
CA HIS A 170 0.82 -11.30 -18.76
C HIS A 170 1.42 -12.65 -18.41
N CYS A 171 1.02 -13.27 -17.30
CA CYS A 171 1.73 -14.44 -16.84
C CYS A 171 1.04 -15.77 -17.19
N HIS A 172 -0.27 -15.76 -17.37
CA HIS A 172 -1.06 -16.96 -17.66
C HIS A 172 -0.67 -18.14 -16.77
N LEU A 173 -0.58 -17.88 -15.45
CA LEU A 173 -0.17 -18.86 -14.45
C LEU A 173 -1.13 -20.04 -14.40
N LYS A 174 -0.57 -21.23 -14.24
CA LYS A 174 -1.30 -22.47 -14.03
C LYS A 174 -0.85 -23.13 -12.72
N GLU A 175 -1.65 -24.04 -12.23
CA GLU A 175 -1.29 -24.86 -11.09
C GLU A 175 0.07 -25.54 -11.29
N ASN A 176 0.91 -25.51 -10.25
CA ASN A 176 2.28 -26.02 -10.21
C ASN A 176 3.32 -25.27 -11.08
N ASP A 177 2.95 -24.21 -11.79
CA ASP A 177 3.96 -23.33 -12.42
C ASP A 177 4.93 -22.79 -11.37
N LEU A 178 6.22 -22.69 -11.72
CA LEU A 178 7.24 -22.15 -10.85
C LEU A 178 7.40 -20.65 -11.10
N ILE A 179 7.26 -19.84 -10.04
CA ILE A 179 7.42 -18.40 -10.08
C ILE A 179 8.42 -17.93 -9.02
N ILE A 180 9.28 -16.99 -9.38
CA ILE A 180 10.14 -16.26 -8.44
C ILE A 180 9.51 -14.90 -8.16
N ILE A 181 9.30 -14.57 -6.88
CA ILE A 181 8.73 -13.29 -6.46
C ILE A 181 9.72 -12.59 -5.53
N THR A 182 10.11 -11.35 -5.85
CA THR A 182 10.88 -10.54 -4.91
C THR A 182 9.91 -9.81 -3.98
N ALA A 183 10.12 -9.95 -2.68
CA ALA A 183 9.25 -9.42 -1.65
C ALA A 183 10.00 -8.41 -0.78
N GLY A 184 9.78 -7.14 -1.04
CA GLY A 184 10.23 -6.05 -0.18
C GLY A 184 9.38 -5.89 1.08
N PRO A 185 9.78 -5.01 1.99
CA PRO A 185 9.09 -4.83 3.27
C PRO A 185 7.66 -4.29 3.15
N ALA A 186 7.30 -3.64 2.05
CA ALA A 186 6.08 -2.82 1.95
C ALA A 186 4.82 -3.55 1.40
N GLY A 187 4.84 -4.87 1.29
CA GLY A 187 3.64 -5.67 1.07
C GLY A 187 3.26 -6.00 -0.37
N MET A 188 3.82 -5.36 -1.41
CA MET A 188 3.50 -5.64 -2.81
C MET A 188 3.84 -7.09 -3.21
N GLY A 189 5.07 -7.52 -2.90
CA GLY A 189 5.49 -8.91 -3.13
C GLY A 189 4.71 -9.93 -2.28
N LEU A 190 4.29 -9.57 -1.06
CA LEU A 190 3.44 -10.41 -0.22
C LEU A 190 2.07 -10.65 -0.84
N ALA A 191 1.48 -9.63 -1.45
CA ALA A 191 0.21 -9.74 -2.16
C ALA A 191 0.34 -10.69 -3.38
N ALA A 192 1.45 -10.56 -4.13
CA ALA A 192 1.73 -11.44 -5.24
C ALA A 192 1.92 -12.91 -4.81
N ILE A 193 2.62 -13.15 -3.67
CA ILE A 193 2.78 -14.48 -3.09
C ILE A 193 1.43 -15.06 -2.67
N ASP A 194 0.62 -14.26 -1.97
CA ASP A 194 -0.71 -14.67 -1.51
C ASP A 194 -1.59 -15.15 -2.69
N LEU A 195 -1.66 -14.36 -3.76
CA LEU A 195 -2.40 -14.72 -4.99
C LEU A 195 -1.79 -15.93 -5.70
N ALA A 196 -0.48 -15.95 -5.92
CA ALA A 196 0.18 -17.05 -6.63
C ALA A 196 -0.05 -18.40 -5.95
N VAL A 197 -0.01 -18.42 -4.60
CA VAL A 197 -0.23 -19.64 -3.82
C VAL A 197 -1.70 -19.96 -3.68
N SER A 198 -2.50 -18.99 -3.23
CA SER A 198 -3.90 -19.27 -2.81
C SER A 198 -4.85 -19.39 -3.98
N VAL A 199 -4.65 -18.62 -5.05
CA VAL A 199 -5.55 -18.59 -6.22
C VAL A 199 -4.99 -19.46 -7.35
N TYR A 200 -3.75 -19.21 -7.77
CA TYR A 200 -3.16 -19.89 -8.91
C TYR A 200 -2.53 -21.26 -8.59
N LYS A 201 -2.38 -21.60 -7.30
CA LYS A 201 -1.73 -22.86 -6.86
C LYS A 201 -0.32 -23.04 -7.44
N ALA A 202 0.37 -21.93 -7.70
CA ALA A 202 1.73 -21.90 -8.22
C ALA A 202 2.77 -22.23 -7.15
N LYS A 203 3.93 -22.71 -7.55
CA LYS A 203 5.09 -22.93 -6.68
C LYS A 203 5.93 -21.69 -6.59
N VAL A 204 6.02 -21.08 -5.41
CA VAL A 204 6.66 -19.80 -5.20
C VAL A 204 8.04 -19.97 -4.55
N ILE A 205 9.07 -19.38 -5.19
CA ILE A 205 10.35 -19.06 -4.56
C ILE A 205 10.32 -17.56 -4.24
N ALA A 206 10.29 -17.21 -2.95
CA ALA A 206 10.27 -15.83 -2.50
C ALA A 206 11.67 -15.34 -2.17
N ILE A 207 12.05 -14.16 -2.66
CA ILE A 207 13.31 -13.49 -2.34
C ILE A 207 13.01 -12.28 -1.47
N CYS A 208 13.53 -12.25 -0.25
CA CYS A 208 13.17 -11.29 0.79
C CYS A 208 14.34 -10.42 1.24
N ASP A 209 14.06 -9.18 1.64
CA ASP A 209 15.08 -8.24 2.15
C ASP A 209 15.56 -8.60 3.57
N THR A 210 14.72 -9.26 4.41
CA THR A 210 14.99 -9.54 5.83
C THR A 210 14.57 -10.95 6.24
N GLU A 211 15.08 -11.44 7.35
CA GLU A 211 14.67 -12.73 7.93
C GLU A 211 13.20 -12.71 8.38
N SER A 212 12.74 -11.60 8.98
CA SER A 212 11.33 -11.47 9.39
C SER A 212 10.38 -11.52 8.20
N SER A 213 10.78 -10.94 7.05
CA SER A 213 10.04 -11.09 5.80
C SER A 213 10.04 -12.54 5.31
N SER A 214 11.15 -13.27 5.52
CA SER A 214 11.27 -14.68 5.15
C SER A 214 10.26 -15.57 5.89
N ASP A 215 10.07 -15.35 7.19
CA ASP A 215 9.09 -16.11 7.97
C ASP A 215 7.66 -15.80 7.53
N LEU A 216 7.38 -14.53 7.24
CA LEU A 216 6.05 -14.14 6.77
C LEU A 216 5.72 -14.72 5.40
N VAL A 217 6.65 -14.71 4.42
CA VAL A 217 6.38 -15.30 3.11
C VAL A 217 6.18 -16.80 3.17
N ARG A 218 6.86 -17.52 4.10
CA ARG A 218 6.59 -18.94 4.36
C ARG A 218 5.19 -19.13 4.94
N ALA A 219 4.80 -18.29 5.90
CA ALA A 219 3.45 -18.33 6.47
C ALA A 219 2.37 -18.06 5.42
N LYS A 220 2.68 -17.29 4.36
CA LYS A 220 1.83 -17.06 3.19
C LYS A 220 1.87 -18.20 2.17
N GLY A 221 2.63 -19.27 2.42
CA GLY A 221 2.67 -20.47 1.58
C GLY A 221 3.78 -20.48 0.53
N ALA A 222 4.75 -19.57 0.58
CA ALA A 222 5.92 -19.66 -0.30
C ALA A 222 6.65 -20.99 -0.05
N HIS A 223 6.93 -21.74 -1.10
CA HIS A 223 7.58 -23.05 -1.03
C HIS A 223 9.02 -22.94 -0.55
N ILE A 224 9.72 -21.92 -1.02
CA ILE A 224 11.10 -21.60 -0.63
C ILE A 224 11.17 -20.11 -0.36
N SER A 225 11.87 -19.71 0.71
CA SER A 225 12.18 -18.31 0.96
C SER A 225 13.70 -18.13 1.08
N ILE A 226 14.23 -17.14 0.38
CA ILE A 226 15.65 -16.81 0.33
C ILE A 226 15.83 -15.37 0.78
N SER A 227 16.67 -15.15 1.78
CA SER A 227 16.93 -13.81 2.32
C SER A 227 18.16 -13.19 1.65
N ILE A 228 18.03 -11.93 1.18
CA ILE A 228 19.17 -11.16 0.67
C ILE A 228 19.99 -10.66 1.86
N ARG A 229 21.00 -11.43 2.28
CA ARG A 229 21.87 -11.07 3.40
C ARG A 229 22.90 -10.03 2.97
N LYS A 230 22.85 -8.82 3.56
CA LYS A 230 23.88 -7.77 3.42
C LYS A 230 24.30 -7.47 1.96
N ASN A 231 23.34 -7.45 1.03
CA ASN A 231 23.58 -7.26 -0.41
C ASN A 231 24.60 -8.25 -1.02
N ASN A 232 24.69 -9.46 -0.49
CA ASN A 232 25.56 -10.50 -1.04
C ASN A 232 24.88 -11.20 -2.21
N PHE A 233 24.96 -10.59 -3.38
CA PHE A 233 24.32 -11.07 -4.61
C PHE A 233 24.92 -12.39 -5.13
N LYS A 234 26.22 -12.65 -4.87
CA LYS A 234 26.86 -13.94 -5.22
C LYS A 234 26.24 -15.09 -4.45
N LYS A 235 26.02 -14.87 -3.14
CA LYS A 235 25.33 -15.86 -2.32
C LYS A 235 23.89 -16.02 -2.76
N LEU A 236 23.18 -14.93 -3.01
CA LEU A 236 21.80 -14.96 -3.52
C LEU A 236 21.69 -15.78 -4.79
N TYR A 237 22.57 -15.55 -5.76
CA TYR A 237 22.60 -16.31 -7.01
C TYR A 237 22.73 -17.81 -6.76
N LYS A 238 23.68 -18.19 -5.88
CA LYS A 238 23.90 -19.59 -5.52
C LYS A 238 22.68 -20.18 -4.81
N ASP A 239 22.12 -19.48 -3.83
CA ASP A 239 20.95 -19.94 -3.07
C ASP A 239 19.74 -20.15 -4.00
N VAL A 240 19.54 -19.27 -5.00
CA VAL A 240 18.48 -19.43 -6.03
C VAL A 240 18.81 -20.60 -6.94
N GLN A 241 20.07 -20.77 -7.37
CA GLN A 241 20.49 -21.91 -8.19
C GLN A 241 20.26 -23.24 -7.49
N ASP A 242 20.63 -23.33 -6.21
CA ASP A 242 20.45 -24.53 -5.39
C ASP A 242 18.94 -24.84 -5.21
N ALA A 243 18.11 -23.80 -5.00
CA ALA A 243 16.66 -23.95 -4.87
C ALA A 243 15.96 -24.36 -6.18
N MET A 244 16.47 -23.90 -7.32
CA MET A 244 15.89 -24.17 -8.64
C MET A 244 16.30 -25.55 -9.18
N GLY A 245 17.54 -25.99 -8.90
CA GLY A 245 18.14 -27.13 -9.60
C GLY A 245 18.16 -26.87 -11.11
N ASP A 246 17.70 -27.86 -11.87
CA ASP A 246 17.62 -27.77 -13.35
C ASP A 246 16.32 -27.10 -13.85
N LYS A 247 15.42 -26.71 -12.93
CA LYS A 247 14.13 -26.11 -13.30
C LYS A 247 14.32 -24.64 -13.73
N LYS A 248 13.37 -24.17 -14.51
CA LYS A 248 13.25 -22.76 -14.90
C LYS A 248 11.91 -22.20 -14.44
N ALA A 249 11.93 -20.96 -13.97
CA ALA A 249 10.72 -20.26 -13.61
C ALA A 249 9.97 -19.82 -14.88
N LYS A 250 8.64 -19.86 -14.80
CA LYS A 250 7.77 -19.27 -15.81
C LYS A 250 7.74 -17.74 -15.69
N VAL A 251 7.83 -17.23 -14.47
CA VAL A 251 7.75 -15.79 -14.20
C VAL A 251 8.77 -15.41 -13.13
N VAL A 252 9.42 -14.27 -13.31
CA VAL A 252 10.02 -13.48 -12.23
C VAL A 252 9.19 -12.21 -12.07
N TYR A 253 8.56 -12.06 -10.90
CA TYR A 253 7.78 -10.90 -10.51
C TYR A 253 8.61 -10.06 -9.52
N ASP A 254 9.07 -8.89 -9.98
CA ASP A 254 9.95 -8.04 -9.18
C ASP A 254 9.18 -6.86 -8.58
N ALA A 255 8.98 -6.92 -7.25
CA ALA A 255 8.37 -5.87 -6.46
C ALA A 255 9.38 -5.09 -5.59
N VAL A 256 10.68 -5.33 -5.77
CA VAL A 256 11.76 -4.68 -5.00
C VAL A 256 12.56 -3.72 -5.86
N GLY A 257 12.76 -4.06 -7.14
CA GLY A 257 13.65 -3.32 -8.04
C GLY A 257 15.13 -3.61 -7.76
N LYS A 258 15.95 -2.57 -7.69
CA LYS A 258 17.40 -2.64 -7.40
C LYS A 258 18.19 -3.55 -8.35
N GLY A 259 17.71 -3.72 -9.58
CA GLY A 259 18.40 -4.51 -10.58
C GLY A 259 18.37 -6.02 -10.35
N LEU A 260 17.53 -6.53 -9.45
CA LEU A 260 17.42 -7.98 -9.19
C LEU A 260 17.06 -8.77 -10.44
N LEU A 261 16.29 -8.21 -11.37
CA LEU A 261 15.98 -8.85 -12.64
C LEU A 261 17.23 -9.20 -13.45
N HIS A 262 18.30 -8.40 -13.39
CA HIS A 262 19.56 -8.71 -14.04
C HIS A 262 20.25 -9.97 -13.50
N LEU A 263 19.99 -10.32 -12.26
CA LEU A 263 20.49 -11.55 -11.65
C LEU A 263 19.53 -12.72 -11.90
N LEU A 264 18.23 -12.47 -11.81
CA LEU A 264 17.21 -13.50 -11.85
C LEU A 264 16.86 -13.98 -13.26
N VAL A 265 17.21 -13.21 -14.30
CA VAL A 265 16.99 -13.59 -15.70
C VAL A 265 17.55 -14.97 -16.06
N ASP A 266 18.64 -15.38 -15.42
CA ASP A 266 19.29 -16.68 -15.65
C ASP A 266 18.44 -17.88 -15.19
N PHE A 267 17.43 -17.63 -14.35
CA PHE A 267 16.55 -18.65 -13.78
C PHE A 267 15.19 -18.75 -14.46
N VAL A 268 14.92 -17.88 -15.44
CA VAL A 268 13.67 -17.87 -16.21
C VAL A 268 13.79 -18.77 -17.43
N ASN A 269 12.67 -19.36 -17.85
CA ASN A 269 12.61 -20.09 -19.11
C ASN A 269 12.89 -19.12 -20.27
N PRO A 270 13.91 -19.35 -21.10
CA PRO A 270 14.31 -18.38 -22.13
C PRO A 270 13.29 -18.23 -23.28
N GLU A 271 12.43 -19.24 -23.50
CA GLU A 271 11.47 -19.25 -24.62
C GLU A 271 10.10 -18.73 -24.21
N THR A 272 9.63 -19.14 -23.02
CA THR A 272 8.25 -18.92 -22.57
C THR A 272 8.14 -18.10 -21.29
N GLY A 273 9.27 -17.78 -20.66
CA GLY A 273 9.30 -17.10 -19.37
C GLY A 273 9.09 -15.59 -19.49
N GLN A 274 8.65 -14.99 -18.40
CA GLN A 274 8.37 -13.56 -18.32
C GLN A 274 9.18 -12.91 -17.20
N LEU A 275 9.74 -11.73 -17.48
CA LEU A 275 10.31 -10.83 -16.48
C LEU A 275 9.36 -9.64 -16.31
N ILE A 276 8.88 -9.46 -15.09
CA ILE A 276 7.88 -8.42 -14.77
C ILE A 276 8.46 -7.51 -13.69
N SER A 277 8.43 -6.20 -13.90
CA SER A 277 8.66 -5.19 -12.88
C SER A 277 7.36 -4.49 -12.52
N VAL A 278 7.07 -4.40 -11.23
CA VAL A 278 5.93 -3.63 -10.69
C VAL A 278 6.41 -2.46 -9.82
N ASP A 279 7.65 -2.03 -9.99
CA ASP A 279 8.13 -0.79 -9.39
C ASP A 279 7.53 0.39 -10.17
N PRO A 280 6.65 1.23 -9.58
CA PRO A 280 6.02 2.36 -10.27
C PRO A 280 7.03 3.41 -10.77
N PHE A 281 8.29 3.27 -10.37
CA PHE A 281 9.39 4.13 -10.81
C PHE A 281 10.39 3.39 -11.72
N TYR A 282 9.94 2.31 -12.35
CA TYR A 282 10.76 1.60 -13.32
C TYR A 282 11.03 2.49 -14.54
N ASN A 283 12.30 2.60 -14.90
CA ASN A 283 12.74 3.27 -16.09
C ASN A 283 13.53 2.30 -16.96
N ALA A 284 13.01 1.98 -18.13
CA ALA A 284 13.58 0.96 -19.02
C ALA A 284 14.97 1.34 -19.52
N GLU A 285 15.20 2.62 -19.86
CA GLU A 285 16.51 3.10 -20.32
C GLU A 285 17.56 2.97 -19.21
N LYS A 286 17.24 3.47 -18.02
CA LYS A 286 18.09 3.37 -16.84
C LYS A 286 18.35 1.91 -16.46
N PHE A 287 17.34 1.06 -16.53
CA PHE A 287 17.45 -0.36 -16.25
C PHE A 287 18.46 -1.06 -17.18
N LEU A 288 18.47 -0.71 -18.47
CA LEU A 288 19.37 -1.30 -19.46
C LEU A 288 20.79 -0.72 -19.40
N THR A 289 20.96 0.53 -19.00
CA THR A 289 22.25 1.25 -18.97
C THR A 289 22.97 1.13 -17.62
N GLU A 290 22.24 1.17 -16.52
CA GLU A 290 22.79 1.07 -15.18
C GLU A 290 22.75 -0.38 -14.68
N VAL A 291 23.49 -1.28 -15.33
CA VAL A 291 23.59 -2.69 -14.91
C VAL A 291 24.36 -2.78 -13.59
N PRO A 292 23.75 -3.28 -12.50
CA PRO A 292 24.47 -3.42 -11.25
C PRO A 292 25.65 -4.38 -11.38
N GLU A 293 26.79 -4.05 -10.78
CA GLU A 293 27.89 -4.98 -10.65
C GLU A 293 27.49 -6.11 -9.67
N PHE A 294 27.14 -7.24 -10.25
CA PHE A 294 27.00 -8.48 -9.49
C PHE A 294 28.27 -9.30 -9.65
N ASP A 295 28.92 -9.64 -8.54
CA ASP A 295 29.98 -10.66 -8.53
C ASP A 295 29.35 -12.03 -8.80
N ARG A 296 29.13 -12.31 -10.10
CA ARG A 296 28.55 -13.58 -10.56
C ARG A 296 29.60 -14.66 -10.52
N PRO A 297 29.25 -15.89 -10.10
CA PRO A 297 30.13 -17.01 -10.33
C PRO A 297 30.38 -17.12 -11.82
N LYS A 298 31.66 -17.17 -12.24
CA LYS A 298 32.01 -17.43 -13.63
C LYS A 298 31.37 -18.76 -14.03
N ARG A 299 30.42 -18.72 -14.97
CA ARG A 299 29.83 -19.93 -15.57
C ARG A 299 30.95 -20.67 -16.31
N LYS A 300 31.24 -21.91 -15.89
CA LYS A 300 32.15 -22.77 -16.65
C LYS A 300 31.53 -23.04 -18.03
N GLU A 301 32.22 -22.63 -19.09
CA GLU A 301 32.11 -23.07 -20.50
C GLU A 301 30.80 -22.82 -21.29
N LYS A 302 29.64 -22.54 -20.69
CA LYS A 302 28.42 -22.22 -21.47
C LYS A 302 28.26 -20.73 -21.82
N GLU A 303 29.05 -19.84 -21.22
CA GLU A 303 28.99 -18.39 -21.47
C GLU A 303 29.62 -17.98 -22.83
N ASN A 304 30.33 -18.89 -23.49
CA ASN A 304 30.87 -18.65 -24.81
C ASN A 304 29.90 -19.04 -25.97
N ASN A 305 28.64 -19.38 -25.63
CA ASN A 305 27.64 -19.55 -26.70
C ASN A 305 26.99 -18.18 -26.98
N PRO A 306 27.27 -17.58 -28.16
CA PRO A 306 26.70 -16.29 -28.55
C PRO A 306 25.19 -16.26 -28.49
N ASP A 307 24.53 -17.37 -28.87
CA ASP A 307 23.06 -17.47 -28.86
C ASP A 307 22.48 -17.35 -27.43
N ALA A 308 23.17 -17.87 -26.41
CA ALA A 308 22.72 -17.76 -25.00
C ALA A 308 22.89 -16.34 -24.45
N VAL A 309 23.92 -15.63 -24.88
CA VAL A 309 24.15 -14.21 -24.52
C VAL A 309 23.08 -13.34 -25.17
N ASP A 310 22.78 -13.57 -26.43
CA ASP A 310 21.74 -12.84 -27.15
C ASP A 310 20.33 -13.09 -26.60
N ALA A 311 20.02 -14.35 -26.24
CA ALA A 311 18.74 -14.69 -25.61
C ALA A 311 18.54 -13.96 -24.27
N ARG A 312 19.60 -13.92 -23.43
CA ARG A 312 19.57 -13.20 -22.16
C ARG A 312 19.38 -11.68 -22.35
N ALA A 313 20.13 -11.09 -23.26
CA ALA A 313 20.03 -9.67 -23.60
C ALA A 313 18.64 -9.32 -24.10
N ASN A 314 18.06 -10.18 -24.95
CA ASN A 314 16.71 -10.01 -25.47
C ASN A 314 15.65 -10.11 -24.34
N MET A 315 15.80 -11.04 -23.39
CA MET A 315 14.88 -11.12 -22.24
C MET A 315 14.93 -9.86 -21.38
N LEU A 316 16.12 -9.29 -21.14
CA LEU A 316 16.25 -8.06 -20.36
C LEU A 316 15.68 -6.84 -21.12
N LYS A 317 15.76 -6.78 -22.43
CA LYS A 317 15.10 -5.75 -23.26
C LYS A 317 13.57 -5.89 -23.24
N ASN A 318 13.07 -7.09 -23.00
CA ASN A 318 11.64 -7.42 -22.98
C ASN A 318 11.07 -7.51 -21.57
N VAL A 319 11.71 -6.89 -20.58
CA VAL A 319 11.10 -6.73 -19.23
C VAL A 319 9.81 -5.95 -19.39
N ARG A 320 8.72 -6.54 -18.91
CA ARG A 320 7.43 -5.86 -18.89
C ARG A 320 7.35 -5.04 -17.60
N HIS A 321 7.21 -3.75 -17.77
CA HIS A 321 6.78 -2.89 -16.69
C HIS A 321 5.26 -2.93 -16.60
N PHE A 322 4.77 -3.08 -15.39
CA PHE A 322 3.35 -3.01 -15.12
C PHE A 322 3.09 -1.93 -14.09
N ASP A 323 2.42 -0.88 -14.51
CA ASP A 323 1.85 0.14 -13.65
C ASP A 323 0.32 0.03 -13.68
N LEU A 324 -0.28 -0.08 -12.51
CA LEU A 324 -1.72 -0.19 -12.34
C LEU A 324 -2.47 0.99 -12.95
N TYR A 325 -1.85 2.16 -12.95
CA TYR A 325 -2.48 3.40 -13.39
C TYR A 325 -2.29 3.72 -14.89
N GLU A 326 -1.33 3.07 -15.54
CA GLU A 326 -1.00 3.35 -16.94
C GLU A 326 -1.64 2.37 -17.94
N ASN A 327 -1.97 1.16 -17.50
CA ASN A 327 -2.18 0.05 -18.43
C ASN A 327 -3.61 -0.45 -18.64
N PRO A 328 -4.52 -0.49 -17.67
CA PRO A 328 -5.84 -1.07 -17.94
C PRO A 328 -6.83 -0.02 -18.43
N ASP A 329 -7.74 -0.45 -19.30
CA ASP A 329 -8.97 0.28 -19.51
C ASP A 329 -9.79 0.32 -18.20
N VAL A 330 -10.68 1.30 -18.09
CA VAL A 330 -11.42 1.58 -16.85
C VAL A 330 -12.25 0.37 -16.40
N ASP A 331 -12.81 -0.38 -17.32
CA ASP A 331 -13.68 -1.52 -16.98
C ASP A 331 -12.87 -2.70 -16.45
N THR A 332 -11.75 -3.02 -17.10
CA THR A 332 -10.81 -4.04 -16.61
C THR A 332 -10.25 -3.68 -15.23
N TYR A 333 -9.89 -2.41 -15.01
CA TYR A 333 -9.41 -1.94 -13.72
C TYR A 333 -10.48 -2.08 -12.64
N ARG A 334 -11.71 -1.66 -12.92
CA ARG A 334 -12.81 -1.77 -11.97
C ARG A 334 -13.14 -3.23 -11.65
N GLN A 335 -13.18 -4.10 -12.65
CA GLN A 335 -13.44 -5.52 -12.46
C GLN A 335 -12.39 -6.15 -11.56
N MET A 336 -11.12 -5.86 -11.78
CA MET A 336 -10.03 -6.41 -11.00
C MET A 336 -10.10 -6.03 -9.50
N ILE A 337 -10.45 -4.78 -9.18
CA ILE A 337 -10.64 -4.39 -7.78
C ILE A 337 -11.89 -5.10 -7.20
N THR A 338 -12.95 -5.26 -7.98
CA THR A 338 -14.13 -6.03 -7.59
C THR A 338 -13.75 -7.47 -7.25
N ASP A 339 -13.00 -8.15 -8.14
CA ASP A 339 -12.53 -9.52 -7.94
C ASP A 339 -11.66 -9.63 -6.67
N THR A 340 -10.81 -8.62 -6.41
CA THR A 340 -9.99 -8.59 -5.18
C THR A 340 -10.86 -8.50 -3.92
N ILE A 341 -11.94 -7.72 -3.95
CA ILE A 341 -12.89 -7.61 -2.84
C ILE A 341 -13.65 -8.92 -2.63
N GLU A 342 -14.09 -9.57 -3.71
CA GLU A 342 -14.78 -10.86 -3.68
C GLU A 342 -13.88 -11.96 -3.13
N MET A 343 -12.66 -12.10 -3.65
CA MET A 343 -11.66 -13.06 -3.15
C MET A 343 -11.39 -12.88 -1.65
N ARG A 344 -11.34 -11.61 -1.17
CA ARG A 344 -11.18 -11.37 0.26
C ARG A 344 -12.45 -11.75 1.04
N SER A 345 -13.62 -11.46 0.50
CA SER A 345 -14.90 -11.81 1.12
C SER A 345 -15.07 -13.32 1.29
N GLU A 346 -14.57 -14.10 0.32
CA GLU A 346 -14.54 -15.56 0.33
C GLU A 346 -13.39 -16.16 1.15
N GLY A 347 -12.49 -15.32 1.67
CA GLY A 347 -11.35 -15.76 2.47
C GLY A 347 -10.21 -16.38 1.67
N MET A 348 -10.20 -16.23 0.34
CA MET A 348 -9.14 -16.74 -0.52
C MET A 348 -7.83 -16.00 -0.37
N ILE A 349 -7.89 -14.69 -0.12
CA ILE A 349 -6.73 -13.81 0.07
C ILE A 349 -6.82 -13.03 1.38
N THR A 350 -5.67 -12.56 1.89
CA THR A 350 -5.61 -11.80 3.14
C THR A 350 -4.59 -10.68 3.07
N GLY A 351 -5.01 -9.46 3.45
CA GLY A 351 -4.10 -8.35 3.66
C GLY A 351 -3.20 -8.58 4.89
N HIS A 352 -1.96 -8.13 4.83
CA HIS A 352 -1.08 -8.16 5.99
C HIS A 352 -0.72 -6.75 6.43
N ILE A 353 -1.18 -6.37 7.62
CA ILE A 353 -0.89 -5.08 8.26
C ILE A 353 0.28 -5.30 9.21
N SER A 354 1.42 -4.69 8.89
CA SER A 354 2.61 -4.74 9.73
C SER A 354 2.41 -3.94 11.02
N LYS A 355 1.91 -2.71 10.87
CA LYS A 355 1.65 -1.82 12.01
C LYS A 355 0.61 -0.78 11.63
N MET A 356 -0.20 -0.40 12.61
CA MET A 356 -1.14 0.71 12.52
C MET A 356 -0.65 1.88 13.37
N PHE A 357 -0.75 3.08 12.83
CA PHE A 357 -0.40 4.32 13.52
C PHE A 357 -1.62 5.24 13.56
N PRO A 358 -1.81 6.02 14.63
CA PRO A 358 -2.75 7.13 14.61
C PRO A 358 -2.27 8.22 13.65
N MET A 359 -3.19 8.99 13.08
CA MET A 359 -2.83 10.07 12.15
C MET A 359 -1.88 11.11 12.79
N ALA A 360 -1.97 11.31 14.10
CA ALA A 360 -1.05 12.17 14.85
C ALA A 360 0.43 11.74 14.71
N LYS A 361 0.69 10.45 14.43
CA LYS A 361 2.04 9.88 14.27
C LYS A 361 2.39 9.56 12.82
N ILE A 362 1.88 10.33 11.88
CA ILE A 362 2.14 10.11 10.45
C ILE A 362 3.64 10.17 10.12
N GLN A 363 4.39 11.04 10.77
CA GLN A 363 5.84 11.15 10.56
C GLN A 363 6.56 9.88 11.03
N ASP A 364 6.20 9.33 12.18
CA ASP A 364 6.74 8.07 12.71
C ASP A 364 6.45 6.89 11.75
N ALA A 365 5.27 6.89 11.12
CA ALA A 365 4.88 5.88 10.14
C ALA A 365 5.74 5.97 8.86
N ILE A 366 6.03 7.18 8.38
CA ILE A 366 6.93 7.42 7.25
C ILE A 366 8.33 6.90 7.56
N GLU A 367 8.87 7.25 8.73
CA GLU A 367 10.20 6.82 9.17
C GLU A 367 10.27 5.29 9.34
N PHE A 368 9.22 4.65 9.86
CA PHE A 368 9.11 3.21 10.01
C PHE A 368 9.25 2.48 8.66
N ILE A 369 8.66 3.03 7.59
CA ILE A 369 8.80 2.50 6.22
C ILE A 369 10.22 2.78 5.67
N GLN A 370 10.74 4.00 5.85
CA GLN A 370 12.08 4.39 5.37
C GLN A 370 13.18 3.53 5.97
N GLN A 371 13.07 3.21 7.25
CA GLN A 371 14.00 2.35 7.98
C GLN A 371 13.80 0.85 7.68
N LYS A 372 12.86 0.49 6.78
CA LYS A 372 12.53 -0.89 6.41
C LYS A 372 12.13 -1.76 7.60
N GLN A 373 11.53 -1.18 8.62
CA GLN A 373 11.07 -1.90 9.81
C GLN A 373 9.74 -2.61 9.58
N CYS A 374 9.01 -2.24 8.52
CA CYS A 374 7.74 -2.86 8.18
C CYS A 374 7.93 -4.23 7.51
N THR A 375 7.03 -5.15 7.82
CA THR A 375 6.89 -6.43 7.12
C THR A 375 5.43 -6.54 6.70
N GLY A 376 5.09 -5.98 5.55
CA GLY A 376 3.71 -5.79 5.07
C GLY A 376 3.30 -4.32 5.03
N LYS A 377 2.00 -4.07 4.94
CA LYS A 377 1.43 -2.72 4.81
C LYS A 377 1.46 -1.95 6.13
N VAL A 378 1.67 -0.65 6.04
CA VAL A 378 1.51 0.29 7.16
C VAL A 378 0.17 0.99 7.01
N LEU A 379 -0.61 0.99 8.07
CA LEU A 379 -1.97 1.53 8.08
C LEU A 379 -2.04 2.76 9.00
N ILE A 380 -2.72 3.79 8.55
CA ILE A 380 -3.03 4.97 9.34
C ILE A 380 -4.50 4.95 9.74
N ASP A 381 -4.78 5.02 11.04
CA ASP A 381 -6.10 5.32 11.57
C ASP A 381 -6.31 6.83 11.49
N VAL A 382 -7.06 7.25 10.47
CA VAL A 382 -7.26 8.66 10.14
C VAL A 382 -8.16 9.37 11.13
N GLN A 383 -9.04 8.63 11.81
CA GLN A 383 -9.94 9.20 12.82
C GLN A 383 -9.28 9.33 14.20
N CYS A 384 -8.18 8.62 14.42
CA CYS A 384 -7.46 8.63 15.69
C CYS A 384 -6.40 9.76 15.70
N MET A 385 -6.61 10.73 16.58
CA MET A 385 -5.69 11.87 16.79
C MET A 385 -4.98 11.81 18.14
N ASP A 386 -5.14 10.72 18.88
CA ASP A 386 -4.51 10.53 20.19
C ASP A 386 -3.08 9.98 19.98
N GLU A 387 -2.07 10.69 20.45
CA GLU A 387 -0.66 10.28 20.36
C GLU A 387 -0.35 9.01 21.17
N ASP A 388 -1.13 8.72 22.20
CA ASP A 388 -0.98 7.54 23.05
C ASP A 388 -1.62 6.27 22.48
N GLY A 389 -2.20 6.36 21.27
CA GLY A 389 -2.87 5.26 20.56
C GLY A 389 -4.38 5.24 20.74
N CYS A 390 -5.05 4.56 19.84
CA CYS A 390 -6.50 4.49 19.77
C CYS A 390 -7.07 3.53 20.83
N ALA A 391 -8.39 3.60 21.06
CA ALA A 391 -9.08 2.81 22.09
C ALA A 391 -8.82 1.29 21.97
N GLU A 392 -8.74 0.75 20.75
CA GLU A 392 -8.44 -0.68 20.54
C GLU A 392 -7.04 -1.09 21.02
N ASP A 393 -6.03 -0.20 20.89
CA ASP A 393 -4.67 -0.48 21.39
C ASP A 393 -4.59 -0.34 22.91
N LYS A 394 -5.38 0.55 23.49
CA LYS A 394 -5.50 0.70 24.94
C LYS A 394 -6.14 -0.53 25.58
N GLU A 395 -7.17 -1.13 24.97
CA GLU A 395 -7.77 -2.39 25.43
C GLU A 395 -6.81 -3.58 25.30
N LYS A 396 -6.07 -3.70 24.21
CA LYS A 396 -5.06 -4.77 24.05
C LYS A 396 -3.94 -4.66 25.08
N LYS A 397 -3.43 -3.44 25.33
CA LYS A 397 -2.41 -3.18 26.36
C LYS A 397 -2.94 -3.41 27.77
N ALA A 398 -4.23 -3.14 28.03
CA ALA A 398 -4.86 -3.43 29.32
C ALA A 398 -5.03 -4.94 29.53
N LYS A 399 -5.46 -5.69 28.50
CA LYS A 399 -5.62 -7.15 28.55
C LYS A 399 -4.28 -7.89 28.69
N SER A 400 -3.21 -7.42 28.02
CA SER A 400 -1.86 -8.00 28.17
C SER A 400 -1.27 -7.77 29.56
N LYS A 401 -1.50 -6.60 30.18
CA LYS A 401 -1.05 -6.31 31.55
C LYS A 401 -1.82 -7.09 32.61
N SER A 402 -3.10 -7.44 32.36
CA SER A 402 -3.89 -8.28 33.29
C SER A 402 -3.43 -9.76 33.22
N SER A 403 -3.05 -10.27 32.05
CA SER A 403 -2.55 -11.65 31.90
C SER A 403 -1.17 -11.85 32.54
N ASP A 404 -0.27 -10.85 32.49
CA ASP A 404 1.04 -10.90 33.15
C ASP A 404 0.94 -10.74 34.68
N GLY A 405 -0.12 -10.08 35.17
CA GLY A 405 -0.40 -9.94 36.59
C GLY A 405 -0.84 -11.26 37.24
N ASP A 406 -1.66 -12.05 36.53
CA ASP A 406 -2.16 -13.34 37.05
C ASP A 406 -1.11 -14.46 36.93
N ALA A 407 -0.19 -14.40 35.98
CA ALA A 407 0.92 -15.34 35.86
C ALA A 407 1.94 -15.20 37.03
N LYS A 408 2.15 -13.95 37.52
CA LYS A 408 3.06 -13.69 38.65
C LYS A 408 2.43 -14.00 40.03
N LYS A 409 1.11 -14.14 40.17
CA LYS A 409 0.45 -14.57 41.40
C LYS A 409 0.44 -16.09 41.55
N LYS A 410 0.42 -16.87 40.49
CA LYS A 410 0.45 -18.36 40.53
C LYS A 410 1.82 -18.97 40.75
N SER A 411 2.89 -18.20 40.78
CA SER A 411 4.25 -18.67 41.09
C SER A 411 4.75 -18.35 42.50
N LYS A 412 3.87 -17.93 43.40
CA LYS A 412 4.21 -17.59 44.81
C LYS A 412 3.39 -18.34 45.86
N ASP A 413 2.61 -19.35 45.44
CA ASP A 413 1.94 -20.29 46.38
C ASP A 413 2.54 -21.68 46.22
#